data_3b04d4c671688aa62ee823337080eac0
#
_entry.id   3b04d4c671688aa62ee823337080eac0
#
_cell.length_a   1.000
_cell.length_b   1.000
_cell.length_c   1.000
_cell.angle_alpha   90.00
_cell.angle_beta   90.00
_cell.angle_gamma   90.00
#
_symmetry.space_group_name_H-M   'P 1'
#
loop_
_entity.id
_entity.type
_entity.pdbx_description
1 polymer ?
#
loop_
_entity_poly.entity_id
_entity_poly.type
_entity_poly.pdbx_seq_one_letter_code
_entity_poly.pdbx_strand_id
1 'polypeptide(L)'
;MTFKKTSMALIASALLATTLSARDQVKIVGSSTVYPFASSVAEELGKGGKFPTPVVESTGTGGGLKLFCSGFSIDTPDIANASRRIKDKELQMCQEN
;
A
#
# COMPACT_ATOMS: atom_id res chain seq x y z
N MET A 1 -14.71 28.93 -36.15
CA MET A 1 -13.78 29.44 -35.13
C MET A 1 -14.08 28.94 -33.71
N THR A 2 -15.16 28.24 -33.53
CA THR A 2 -15.51 27.56 -32.26
C THR A 2 -14.76 26.26 -32.00
N PHE A 3 -14.07 25.70 -32.98
CA PHE A 3 -13.38 24.41 -32.89
C PHE A 3 -12.18 24.40 -31.95
N LYS A 4 -11.46 25.52 -31.80
CA LYS A 4 -10.26 25.60 -30.94
C LYS A 4 -10.59 25.52 -29.43
N LYS A 5 -11.77 25.98 -29.01
CA LYS A 5 -12.18 25.94 -27.61
C LYS A 5 -12.62 24.55 -27.15
N THR A 6 -13.19 23.74 -28.03
CA THR A 6 -13.65 22.38 -27.75
C THR A 6 -12.47 21.42 -27.58
N SER A 7 -11.39 21.59 -28.34
CA SER A 7 -10.18 20.74 -28.26
C SER A 7 -9.45 20.91 -26.93
N MET A 8 -9.40 22.11 -26.35
CA MET A 8 -8.74 22.36 -25.06
C MET A 8 -9.47 21.71 -23.89
N ALA A 9 -10.80 21.68 -23.92
CA ALA A 9 -11.60 21.03 -22.89
C ALA A 9 -11.39 19.51 -22.83
N LEU A 10 -11.24 18.85 -23.97
CA LEU A 10 -10.97 17.42 -24.06
C LEU A 10 -9.60 17.02 -23.50
N ILE A 11 -8.57 17.83 -23.73
CA ILE A 11 -7.22 17.60 -23.20
C ILE A 11 -7.20 17.72 -21.69
N ALA A 12 -7.87 18.71 -21.11
CA ALA A 12 -7.98 18.90 -19.67
C ALA A 12 -8.68 17.71 -18.98
N SER A 13 -9.74 17.16 -19.57
CA SER A 13 -10.45 15.99 -19.06
C SER A 13 -9.57 14.72 -19.05
N ALA A 14 -8.76 14.51 -20.10
CA ALA A 14 -7.85 13.39 -20.17
C ALA A 14 -6.74 13.45 -19.10
N LEU A 15 -6.20 14.63 -18.81
CA LEU A 15 -5.20 14.84 -17.78
C LEU A 15 -5.76 14.58 -16.37
N LEU A 16 -6.99 14.97 -16.07
CA LEU A 16 -7.65 14.68 -14.80
C LEU A 16 -7.88 13.18 -14.58
N ALA A 17 -8.22 12.45 -15.62
CA ALA A 17 -8.44 10.99 -15.54
C ALA A 17 -7.15 10.22 -15.19
N THR A 18 -5.95 10.70 -15.61
CA THR A 18 -4.66 10.03 -15.33
C THR A 18 -4.14 10.23 -13.92
N THR A 19 -4.68 11.19 -13.15
CA THR A 19 -4.23 11.50 -11.77
C THR A 19 -4.99 10.71 -10.69
N LEU A 20 -5.99 9.92 -11.05
CA LEU A 20 -6.89 9.23 -10.12
C LEU A 20 -6.60 7.74 -9.95
N SER A 21 -5.44 7.25 -10.43
CA SER A 21 -5.09 5.84 -10.26
C SER A 21 -4.60 5.56 -8.85
N ALA A 22 -5.17 4.54 -8.22
CA ALA A 22 -4.78 4.04 -6.91
C ALA A 22 -4.37 2.57 -7.01
N ARG A 23 -3.58 2.10 -6.05
CA ARG A 23 -3.21 0.69 -5.95
C ARG A 23 -4.40 -0.12 -5.43
N ASP A 24 -4.76 -1.19 -6.13
CA ASP A 24 -5.90 -2.04 -5.79
C ASP A 24 -5.57 -3.14 -4.80
N GLN A 25 -4.29 -3.46 -4.64
CA GLN A 25 -3.82 -4.60 -3.87
C GLN A 25 -3.22 -4.14 -2.54
N VAL A 26 -3.69 -4.74 -1.44
CA VAL A 26 -3.15 -4.49 -0.10
C VAL A 26 -1.76 -5.12 0.00
N LYS A 27 -0.79 -4.36 0.49
CA LYS A 27 0.57 -4.81 0.73
C LYS A 27 0.85 -4.90 2.22
N ILE A 28 1.22 -6.09 2.67
CA ILE A 28 1.45 -6.43 4.07
C ILE A 28 2.89 -6.88 4.24
N VAL A 29 3.60 -6.33 5.21
CA VAL A 29 4.99 -6.67 5.52
C VAL A 29 5.11 -6.97 7.02
N GLY A 30 6.22 -7.52 7.45
CA GLY A 30 6.56 -7.62 8.87
C GLY A 30 6.98 -8.99 9.33
N SER A 31 6.54 -9.34 10.51
CA SER A 31 6.95 -10.51 11.29
C SER A 31 6.95 -11.82 10.50
N SER A 32 8.08 -12.52 10.53
CA SER A 32 8.19 -13.87 9.98
C SER A 32 7.37 -14.89 10.79
N THR A 33 7.13 -14.63 12.06
CA THR A 33 6.28 -15.47 12.93
C THR A 33 4.81 -15.34 12.54
N VAL A 34 4.36 -14.13 12.21
CA VAL A 34 2.98 -13.86 11.81
C VAL A 34 2.73 -14.25 10.35
N TYR A 35 3.78 -14.29 9.54
CA TYR A 35 3.71 -14.51 8.09
C TYR A 35 2.81 -15.68 7.66
N PRO A 36 2.94 -16.90 8.19
CA PRO A 36 2.11 -18.02 7.75
C PRO A 36 0.62 -17.80 8.02
N PHE A 37 0.28 -17.12 9.10
CA PHE A 37 -1.11 -16.80 9.45
C PHE A 37 -1.67 -15.71 8.54
N ALA A 38 -0.91 -14.64 8.34
CA ALA A 38 -1.30 -13.53 7.46
C ALA A 38 -1.45 -14.01 6.00
N SER A 39 -0.56 -14.88 5.53
CA SER A 39 -0.63 -15.45 4.18
C SER A 39 -1.87 -16.30 4.00
N SER A 40 -2.23 -17.10 5.00
CA SER A 40 -3.42 -17.93 4.97
C SER A 40 -4.70 -17.09 4.87
N VAL A 41 -4.80 -16.02 5.66
CA VAL A 41 -5.93 -15.07 5.59
C VAL A 41 -5.98 -14.36 4.24
N ALA A 42 -4.83 -13.92 3.72
CA ALA A 42 -4.74 -13.26 2.42
C ALA A 42 -5.23 -14.16 1.29
N GLU A 43 -4.83 -15.43 1.29
CA GLU A 43 -5.28 -16.41 0.30
C GLU A 43 -6.79 -16.64 0.36
N GLU A 44 -7.36 -16.76 1.55
CA GLU A 44 -8.80 -16.93 1.72
C GLU A 44 -9.58 -15.71 1.22
N LEU A 45 -9.07 -14.51 1.49
CA LEU A 45 -9.69 -13.29 0.99
C LEU A 45 -9.67 -13.24 -0.55
N GLY A 46 -8.54 -13.62 -1.15
CA GLY A 46 -8.40 -13.66 -2.61
C GLY A 46 -9.30 -14.69 -3.29
N LYS A 47 -9.51 -15.83 -2.66
CA LYS A 47 -10.41 -16.88 -3.18
C LYS A 47 -11.86 -16.43 -3.31
N GLY A 48 -12.28 -15.47 -2.49
CA GLY A 48 -13.64 -14.91 -2.56
C GLY A 48 -13.94 -14.13 -3.83
N GLY A 49 -12.93 -13.75 -4.60
CA GLY A 49 -13.06 -13.11 -5.90
C GLY A 49 -13.51 -11.65 -5.89
N LYS A 50 -13.78 -11.07 -4.72
CA LYS A 50 -14.19 -9.66 -4.59
C LYS A 50 -13.00 -8.70 -4.58
N PHE A 51 -11.86 -9.16 -4.10
CA PHE A 51 -10.66 -8.35 -3.95
C PHE A 51 -9.44 -9.10 -4.50
N PRO A 52 -8.44 -8.39 -5.04
CA PRO A 52 -7.15 -9.01 -5.34
C PRO A 52 -6.54 -9.62 -4.08
N THR A 53 -5.88 -10.76 -4.21
CA THR A 53 -5.18 -11.39 -3.09
C THR A 53 -4.14 -10.41 -2.53
N PRO A 54 -4.18 -10.07 -1.23
CA PRO A 54 -3.15 -9.23 -0.62
C PRO A 54 -1.75 -9.85 -0.76
N VAL A 55 -0.75 -9.01 -0.97
CA VAL A 55 0.66 -9.43 -0.99
C VAL A 55 1.17 -9.42 0.44
N VAL A 56 1.72 -10.54 0.89
CA VAL A 56 2.32 -10.66 2.22
C VAL A 56 3.80 -10.99 2.07
N GLU A 57 4.66 -10.18 2.67
CA GLU A 57 6.11 -10.35 2.65
C GLU A 57 6.66 -10.54 4.06
N SER A 58 7.54 -11.55 4.21
CA SER A 58 8.22 -11.84 5.47
C SER A 58 9.51 -11.03 5.55
N THR A 59 9.44 -9.85 6.15
CA THR A 59 10.57 -8.93 6.30
C THR A 59 11.18 -8.94 7.70
N GLY A 60 10.53 -9.63 8.65
CA GLY A 60 10.75 -9.46 10.08
C GLY A 60 10.04 -8.21 10.60
N THR A 61 9.80 -8.16 11.92
CA THR A 61 9.10 -7.04 12.56
C THR A 61 9.79 -5.71 12.32
N GLY A 62 11.11 -5.64 12.56
CA GLY A 62 11.88 -4.42 12.38
C GLY A 62 11.94 -3.95 10.93
N GLY A 63 12.15 -4.87 10.00
CA GLY A 63 12.15 -4.57 8.57
C GLY A 63 10.79 -4.05 8.07
N GLY A 64 9.72 -4.66 8.54
CA GLY A 64 8.36 -4.24 8.21
C GLY A 64 8.03 -2.84 8.72
N LEU A 65 8.35 -2.58 9.98
CA LEU A 65 8.15 -1.25 10.58
C LEU A 65 8.97 -0.17 9.86
N LYS A 66 10.19 -0.47 9.48
CA LYS A 66 11.04 0.45 8.73
C LYS A 66 10.39 0.83 7.39
N LEU A 67 9.87 -0.13 6.66
CA LEU A 67 9.18 0.11 5.39
C LEU A 67 7.87 0.89 5.60
N PHE A 68 7.08 0.49 6.58
CA PHE A 68 5.81 1.13 6.90
C PHE A 68 5.99 2.58 7.32
N CYS A 69 6.98 2.86 8.13
CA CYS A 69 7.25 4.19 8.69
C CYS A 69 8.10 5.10 7.77
N SER A 70 8.38 4.68 6.54
CA SER A 70 9.16 5.47 5.59
C SER A 70 8.38 6.58 4.88
N GLY A 71 7.08 6.66 5.11
CA GLY A 71 6.21 7.68 4.52
C GLY A 71 5.01 7.10 3.77
N PHE A 72 4.38 7.94 2.97
CA PHE A 72 3.24 7.56 2.13
C PHE A 72 3.62 7.56 0.66
N SER A 73 3.49 6.43 0.00
CA SER A 73 3.64 6.32 -1.45
C SER A 73 2.94 5.06 -1.94
N ILE A 74 2.84 4.90 -3.25
CA ILE A 74 2.29 3.69 -3.86
C ILE A 74 3.16 2.45 -3.56
N ASP A 75 4.42 2.64 -3.22
CA ASP A 75 5.39 1.57 -2.95
C ASP A 75 5.46 1.19 -1.47
N THR A 76 4.94 2.03 -0.57
CA THR A 76 4.95 1.73 0.86
C THR A 76 3.85 0.73 1.23
N PRO A 77 4.10 -0.14 2.25
CA PRO A 77 3.08 -1.10 2.67
C PRO A 77 1.90 -0.42 3.39
N ASP A 78 0.77 -1.09 3.37
CA ASP A 78 -0.46 -0.65 4.03
C ASP A 78 -0.54 -1.16 5.47
N ILE A 79 0.09 -2.30 5.76
CA ILE A 79 0.05 -2.97 7.06
C ILE A 79 1.45 -3.47 7.40
N ALA A 80 1.84 -3.31 8.65
CA ALA A 80 3.03 -3.95 9.20
C ALA A 80 2.62 -4.87 10.35
N ASN A 81 2.90 -6.16 10.22
CA ASN A 81 2.70 -7.15 11.27
C ASN A 81 3.88 -7.16 12.22
N ALA A 82 3.62 -7.37 13.51
CA ALA A 82 4.65 -7.39 14.52
C ALA A 82 4.48 -8.58 15.46
N SER A 83 5.60 -9.18 15.88
CA SER A 83 5.66 -10.22 16.92
C SER A 83 6.23 -9.69 18.23
N ARG A 84 6.44 -8.40 18.34
CA ARG A 84 6.88 -7.67 19.51
C ARG A 84 6.32 -6.26 19.52
N ARG A 85 6.44 -5.58 20.63
CA ARG A 85 6.08 -4.18 20.76
C ARG A 85 7.01 -3.32 19.88
N ILE A 86 6.50 -2.22 19.37
CA ILE A 86 7.28 -1.22 18.64
C ILE A 86 8.34 -0.61 19.55
N LYS A 87 9.55 -0.40 19.03
CA LYS A 87 10.64 0.27 19.72
C LYS A 87 10.51 1.78 19.59
N ASP A 88 11.07 2.51 20.56
CA ASP A 88 11.01 3.99 20.57
C ASP A 88 11.59 4.61 19.28
N LYS A 89 12.70 4.06 18.78
CA LYS A 89 13.30 4.53 17.52
C LYS A 89 12.40 4.31 16.31
N GLU A 90 11.68 3.21 16.30
CA GLU A 90 10.73 2.89 15.23
C GLU A 90 9.53 3.82 15.27
N LEU A 91 8.99 4.07 16.46
CA LEU A 91 7.91 5.02 16.67
C LEU A 91 8.32 6.43 16.24
N GLN A 92 9.51 6.86 16.62
CA GLN A 92 10.08 8.15 16.25
C GLN A 92 10.18 8.30 14.73
N MET A 93 10.68 7.29 14.04
CA MET A 93 10.77 7.29 12.57
C MET A 93 9.38 7.42 11.92
N CYS A 94 8.38 6.73 12.44
CA CYS A 94 7.01 6.87 11.97
C CYS A 94 6.45 8.28 12.17
N GLN A 95 6.77 8.91 13.31
CA GLN A 95 6.31 10.28 13.61
C GLN A 95 6.97 11.34 12.74
N GLU A 96 8.21 11.11 12.30
CA GLU A 96 8.98 12.04 11.47
C GLU A 96 8.63 11.97 9.98
N ASN A 97 8.01 10.89 9.54
CA ASN A 97 7.63 10.67 8.16
C ASN A 97 6.12 10.55 8.01
#